data_7be5ffaa594791d0153b060aff8e6107
#
_entry.id   7be5ffaa594791d0153b060aff8e6107
#
_cell.length_a   1.000
_cell.length_b   1.000
_cell.length_c   1.000
_cell.angle_alpha   90.00
_cell.angle_beta   90.00
_cell.angle_gamma   90.00
#
_symmetry.space_group_name_H-M   'P 1'
#
loop_
_entity.id
_entity.type
_entity.pdbx_description
1 polymer ?
#
loop_
_entity_poly.entity_id
_entity_poly.type
_entity_poly.pdbx_seq_one_letter_code
_entity_poly.pdbx_strand_id
1 'polypeptide(L)'
;GINFVGRTFENNGVQGKIEKQKFEPNKPDTITATVIGNYKYVKLQKEPYYCSQNINKLTPKEIINIWDEKIAYFFVTNIQKFVSLYDGQQGGYKLEDIKTHEIDLPTKNDNSIDFEFMTGFISELEARQISELEAYLVTTGLSDYILTSEEEKFLEIFRKNEIEWKEFKIADLFEVKNTGSILSRDIVLNSGKIPYLSASRENNAVSSYISYDLKYLDKGNCVFIGGKTFVVT
;
A
#
# COMPACT_ATOMS: atom_id res chain seq x y z
N GLY A 1 22.68 7.13 -8.64
CA GLY A 1 22.35 7.76 -7.36
C GLY A 1 22.01 6.73 -6.31
N ILE A 2 22.05 7.14 -5.04
CA ILE A 2 21.73 6.30 -3.86
C ILE A 2 20.31 6.63 -3.43
N ASN A 3 19.53 5.64 -3.02
CA ASN A 3 18.15 5.82 -2.60
C ASN A 3 18.04 6.80 -1.41
N PHE A 4 17.08 7.71 -1.47
CA PHE A 4 16.73 8.58 -0.36
C PHE A 4 15.36 8.17 0.19
N VAL A 5 15.37 7.60 1.39
CA VAL A 5 14.17 7.07 2.07
C VAL A 5 13.54 8.15 2.93
N GLY A 6 12.28 8.44 2.66
CA GLY A 6 11.46 9.39 3.39
C GLY A 6 10.27 8.74 4.07
N ARG A 7 9.38 9.59 4.61
CA ARG A 7 8.18 9.18 5.32
C ARG A 7 6.97 9.05 4.39
N THR A 8 7.12 8.30 3.30
CA THR A 8 6.04 8.02 2.35
C THR A 8 5.72 6.54 2.33
N PHE A 9 4.47 6.22 2.00
CA PHE A 9 4.04 4.84 1.80
C PHE A 9 4.52 4.28 0.46
N GLU A 10 4.51 5.09 -0.56
CA GLU A 10 4.77 4.70 -1.95
C GLU A 10 6.24 4.33 -2.19
N ASN A 11 6.48 3.58 -3.25
CA ASN A 11 7.81 3.21 -3.74
C ASN A 11 8.77 2.74 -2.63
N ASN A 12 8.29 1.88 -1.73
CA ASN A 12 9.06 1.38 -0.59
C ASN A 12 9.67 2.47 0.32
N GLY A 13 9.06 3.66 0.37
CA GLY A 13 9.56 4.83 1.10
C GLY A 13 10.62 5.63 0.34
N VAL A 14 11.03 5.20 -0.85
CA VAL A 14 12.05 5.88 -1.66
C VAL A 14 11.43 7.08 -2.37
N GLN A 15 11.83 8.28 -1.97
CA GLN A 15 11.36 9.55 -2.57
C GLN A 15 12.16 9.95 -3.81
N GLY A 16 13.33 9.37 -4.01
CA GLY A 16 14.21 9.63 -5.15
C GLY A 16 15.61 9.07 -4.93
N LYS A 17 16.51 9.38 -5.86
CA LYS A 17 17.94 9.06 -5.74
C LYS A 17 18.74 10.33 -5.61
N ILE A 18 19.72 10.33 -4.71
CA ILE A 18 20.61 11.47 -4.46
C ILE A 18 22.07 11.06 -4.69
N GLU A 19 22.93 12.03 -4.85
CA GLU A 19 24.39 11.80 -4.93
C GLU A 19 24.95 11.33 -3.59
N LYS A 20 26.11 10.67 -3.64
CA LYS A 20 26.83 10.25 -2.43
C LYS A 20 27.13 11.47 -1.56
N GLN A 21 26.79 11.35 -0.29
CA GLN A 21 27.01 12.39 0.70
C GLN A 21 28.42 12.28 1.32
N LYS A 22 28.78 13.23 2.19
CA LYS A 22 30.07 13.23 2.92
C LYS A 22 30.20 12.07 3.93
N PHE A 23 29.13 11.37 4.20
CA PHE A 23 29.07 10.19 5.07
C PHE A 23 28.53 8.99 4.29
N GLU A 24 28.88 7.79 4.75
CA GLU A 24 28.47 6.57 4.08
C GLU A 24 26.95 6.34 4.17
N PRO A 25 26.32 5.78 3.13
CA PRO A 25 24.91 5.39 3.19
C PRO A 25 24.68 4.28 4.21
N ASN A 26 23.46 4.16 4.66
CA ASN A 26 23.04 3.00 5.44
C ASN A 26 23.21 1.72 4.61
N LYS A 27 23.59 0.64 5.29
CA LYS A 27 23.73 -0.67 4.64
C LYS A 27 22.36 -1.19 4.19
N PRO A 28 22.32 -1.96 3.10
CA PRO A 28 21.11 -2.70 2.70
C PRO A 28 20.72 -3.75 3.75
N ASP A 29 19.64 -4.45 3.48
CA ASP A 29 19.08 -5.53 4.29
C ASP A 29 18.78 -5.11 5.74
N THR A 30 18.26 -3.89 5.88
CA THR A 30 17.81 -3.31 7.16
C THR A 30 16.36 -2.84 7.05
N ILE A 31 15.69 -2.80 8.19
CA ILE A 31 14.31 -2.31 8.28
C ILE A 31 14.32 -0.82 8.62
N THR A 32 13.48 -0.05 7.95
CA THR A 32 13.17 1.35 8.30
C THR A 32 11.77 1.44 8.88
N ALA A 33 11.60 2.21 9.96
CA ALA A 33 10.32 2.46 10.60
C ALA A 33 10.12 3.96 10.80
N THR A 34 9.04 4.52 10.26
CA THR A 34 8.73 5.95 10.42
C THR A 34 8.23 6.21 11.83
N VAL A 35 8.66 7.33 12.41
CA VAL A 35 8.37 7.69 13.80
C VAL A 35 7.14 8.56 13.93
N ILE A 36 6.96 9.53 13.04
CA ILE A 36 5.85 10.49 13.04
C ILE A 36 5.13 10.52 11.69
N GLY A 37 3.89 10.93 11.71
CA GLY A 37 3.01 11.02 10.54
C GLY A 37 1.61 10.51 10.88
N ASN A 38 0.62 10.78 10.02
CA ASN A 38 -0.73 10.27 10.21
C ASN A 38 -0.77 8.74 10.16
N TYR A 39 0.04 8.16 9.28
CA TYR A 39 0.30 6.73 9.18
C TYR A 39 1.80 6.50 9.29
N LYS A 40 2.19 5.40 9.92
CA LYS A 40 3.58 5.02 10.12
C LYS A 40 3.87 3.73 9.34
N TYR A 41 4.99 3.71 8.65
CA TYR A 41 5.34 2.65 7.70
C TYR A 41 6.64 1.97 8.10
N VAL A 42 6.65 0.66 7.98
CA VAL A 42 7.81 -0.19 8.17
C VAL A 42 8.17 -0.85 6.85
N LYS A 43 9.41 -0.73 6.43
CA LYS A 43 9.88 -1.16 5.10
C LYS A 43 11.23 -1.86 5.19
N LEU A 44 11.41 -2.92 4.41
CA LEU A 44 12.71 -3.54 4.18
C LEU A 44 13.47 -2.77 3.10
N GLN A 45 14.68 -2.34 3.39
CA GLN A 45 15.56 -1.66 2.44
C GLN A 45 16.59 -2.63 1.89
N LYS A 46 16.47 -3.00 0.62
CA LYS A 46 17.32 -4.00 -0.05
C LYS A 46 18.57 -3.41 -0.72
N GLU A 47 18.62 -2.08 -0.84
CA GLU A 47 19.74 -1.35 -1.43
C GLU A 47 20.32 -0.36 -0.42
N PRO A 48 21.56 0.11 -0.60
CA PRO A 48 22.11 1.20 0.22
C PRO A 48 21.27 2.47 0.10
N TYR A 49 21.10 3.18 1.22
CA TYR A 49 20.20 4.32 1.28
C TYR A 49 20.61 5.39 2.29
N TYR A 50 20.14 6.59 2.06
CA TYR A 50 20.09 7.68 3.04
C TYR A 50 18.65 7.84 3.55
N CYS A 51 18.48 8.34 4.77
CA CYS A 51 17.16 8.60 5.36
C CYS A 51 16.91 10.08 5.61
N SER A 52 15.66 10.48 5.49
CA SER A 52 15.17 11.71 6.08
C SER A 52 15.10 11.57 7.63
N GLN A 53 14.83 12.69 8.32
CA GLN A 53 14.60 12.68 9.78
C GLN A 53 13.35 11.87 10.16
N ASN A 54 13.30 11.44 11.44
CA ASN A 54 12.18 10.71 12.04
C ASN A 54 11.92 9.34 11.40
N ILE A 55 12.99 8.64 11.06
CA ILE A 55 13.00 7.25 10.64
C ILE A 55 13.99 6.49 11.54
N ASN A 56 13.51 5.44 12.17
CA ASN A 56 14.37 4.49 12.87
C ASN A 56 14.89 3.44 11.90
N LYS A 57 16.13 3.05 12.05
CA LYS A 57 16.76 1.93 11.36
C LYS A 57 16.90 0.77 12.33
N LEU A 58 16.42 -0.41 11.93
CA LEU A 58 16.57 -1.65 12.66
C LEU A 58 17.50 -2.56 11.87
N THR A 59 18.60 -2.94 12.51
CA THR A 59 19.59 -3.85 11.94
C THR A 59 19.52 -5.17 12.71
N PRO A 60 19.42 -6.33 12.04
CA PRO A 60 19.37 -7.61 12.73
C PRO A 60 20.62 -7.82 13.56
N LYS A 61 20.47 -8.41 14.75
CA LYS A 61 21.55 -8.82 15.62
C LYS A 61 21.87 -10.29 15.39
N GLU A 62 23.00 -10.76 15.90
CA GLU A 62 23.49 -12.14 15.75
C GLU A 62 22.51 -13.23 16.21
N ILE A 63 21.61 -12.93 17.15
CA ILE A 63 20.55 -13.84 17.55
C ILE A 63 19.60 -14.19 16.39
N ILE A 64 19.49 -13.30 15.40
CA ILE A 64 18.79 -13.56 14.14
C ILE A 64 19.83 -14.14 13.18
N ASN A 65 20.09 -15.44 13.31
CA ASN A 65 21.15 -16.14 12.58
C ASN A 65 20.80 -16.47 11.13
N ILE A 66 19.53 -16.30 10.74
CA ILE A 66 19.04 -16.36 9.36
C ILE A 66 18.38 -15.03 9.05
N TRP A 67 18.88 -14.35 8.04
CA TRP A 67 18.32 -13.07 7.59
C TRP A 67 18.21 -13.05 6.07
N ASP A 68 17.03 -13.32 5.59
CA ASP A 68 16.63 -13.22 4.21
C ASP A 68 15.37 -12.36 4.07
N GLU A 69 14.89 -12.19 2.87
CA GLU A 69 13.72 -11.36 2.57
C GLU A 69 12.45 -11.86 3.28
N LYS A 70 12.23 -13.17 3.35
CA LYS A 70 11.04 -13.77 3.99
C LYS A 70 11.05 -13.55 5.49
N ILE A 71 12.18 -13.80 6.11
CA ILE A 71 12.38 -13.51 7.54
C ILE A 71 12.19 -12.03 7.82
N ALA A 72 12.78 -11.16 6.99
CA ALA A 72 12.63 -9.72 7.12
C ALA A 72 11.17 -9.27 7.03
N TYR A 73 10.37 -9.80 6.10
CA TYR A 73 8.95 -9.47 5.99
C TYR A 73 8.13 -9.94 7.18
N PHE A 74 8.48 -11.07 7.79
CA PHE A 74 7.85 -11.49 9.03
C PHE A 74 8.06 -10.46 10.15
N PHE A 75 9.29 -9.96 10.31
CA PHE A 75 9.61 -8.89 11.26
C PHE A 75 8.96 -7.56 10.87
N VAL A 76 8.96 -7.17 9.60
CA VAL A 76 8.29 -5.95 9.10
C VAL A 76 6.83 -5.93 9.55
N THR A 77 6.11 -7.04 9.39
CA THR A 77 4.70 -7.15 9.78
C THR A 77 4.49 -6.96 11.28
N ASN A 78 5.36 -7.54 12.12
CA ASN A 78 5.26 -7.39 13.58
C ASN A 78 5.60 -5.97 14.04
N ILE A 79 6.66 -5.37 13.48
CA ILE A 79 7.03 -4.00 13.78
C ILE A 79 5.96 -3.02 13.26
N GLN A 80 5.30 -3.32 12.13
CA GLN A 80 4.19 -2.52 11.62
C GLN A 80 3.02 -2.48 12.62
N LYS A 81 2.69 -3.60 13.27
CA LYS A 81 1.67 -3.61 14.33
C LYS A 81 2.02 -2.63 15.45
N PHE A 82 3.27 -2.64 15.90
CA PHE A 82 3.73 -1.68 16.92
C PHE A 82 3.60 -0.22 16.46
N VAL A 83 4.16 0.14 15.30
CA VAL A 83 4.14 1.55 14.88
C VAL A 83 2.71 2.04 14.61
N SER A 84 1.81 1.16 14.20
CA SER A 84 0.39 1.48 13.98
C SER A 84 -0.37 1.83 15.27
N LEU A 85 0.12 1.44 16.44
CA LEU A 85 -0.45 1.90 17.72
C LEU A 85 -0.35 3.42 17.91
N TYR A 86 0.54 4.06 17.18
CA TYR A 86 0.80 5.50 17.25
C TYR A 86 0.30 6.27 16.02
N ASP A 87 -0.49 5.65 15.14
CA ASP A 87 -1.08 6.33 14.00
C ASP A 87 -2.00 7.46 14.44
N GLY A 88 -1.99 8.57 13.67
CA GLY A 88 -2.72 9.79 14.00
C GLY A 88 -2.06 10.66 15.09
N GLN A 89 -1.00 10.20 15.75
CA GLN A 89 -0.30 10.96 16.78
C GLN A 89 0.79 11.85 16.17
N GLN A 90 0.70 13.15 16.37
CA GLN A 90 1.71 14.10 15.86
C GLN A 90 3.10 13.85 16.44
N GLY A 91 3.20 13.52 17.73
CA GLY A 91 4.46 13.24 18.41
C GLY A 91 5.07 11.88 18.09
N GLY A 92 4.30 10.98 17.48
CA GLY A 92 4.71 9.62 17.18
C GLY A 92 5.10 8.83 18.45
N TYR A 93 6.01 7.89 18.29
CA TYR A 93 6.62 7.12 19.38
C TYR A 93 8.07 7.58 19.61
N LYS A 94 8.60 7.28 20.81
CA LYS A 94 10.00 7.58 21.16
C LYS A 94 10.90 6.39 20.80
N LEU A 95 12.20 6.65 20.66
CA LEU A 95 13.18 5.59 20.42
C LEU A 95 13.16 4.50 21.50
N GLU A 96 12.87 4.87 22.74
CA GLU A 96 12.79 3.90 23.85
C GLU A 96 11.57 3.01 23.73
N ASP A 97 10.44 3.52 23.22
CA ASP A 97 9.22 2.74 23.04
C ASP A 97 9.44 1.56 22.08
N ILE A 98 10.10 1.79 20.94
CA ILE A 98 10.41 0.71 20.00
C ILE A 98 11.48 -0.25 20.50
N LYS A 99 12.43 0.23 21.33
CA LYS A 99 13.48 -0.62 21.90
C LYS A 99 12.97 -1.59 22.96
N THR A 100 11.95 -1.17 23.71
CA THR A 100 11.39 -1.95 24.83
C THR A 100 10.15 -2.72 24.44
N HIS A 101 9.62 -2.50 23.24
CA HIS A 101 8.46 -3.22 22.76
C HIS A 101 8.78 -4.70 22.54
N GLU A 102 7.97 -5.56 23.09
CA GLU A 102 8.07 -7.01 22.93
C GLU A 102 7.20 -7.46 21.74
N ILE A 103 7.73 -8.39 20.96
CA ILE A 103 7.02 -9.01 19.82
C ILE A 103 6.96 -10.51 20.03
N ASP A 104 5.84 -11.12 19.65
CA ASP A 104 5.68 -12.55 19.67
C ASP A 104 6.30 -13.20 18.43
N LEU A 105 7.16 -14.18 18.63
CA LEU A 105 7.80 -14.92 17.56
C LEU A 105 7.52 -16.42 17.73
N PRO A 106 7.39 -17.18 16.62
CA PRO A 106 7.29 -18.63 16.70
C PRO A 106 8.59 -19.23 17.27
N THR A 107 8.45 -20.19 18.14
CA THR A 107 9.58 -20.89 18.78
C THR A 107 9.50 -22.39 18.57
N LYS A 108 10.66 -23.03 18.49
CA LYS A 108 10.83 -24.48 18.54
C LYS A 108 10.66 -25.00 19.99
N ASN A 109 10.64 -26.30 20.15
CA ASN A 109 10.50 -26.95 21.47
C ASN A 109 11.65 -26.60 22.46
N ASP A 110 12.80 -26.18 21.95
CA ASP A 110 13.95 -25.74 22.71
C ASP A 110 13.95 -24.24 23.04
N ASN A 111 12.84 -23.55 22.78
CA ASN A 111 12.64 -22.11 22.91
C ASN A 111 13.52 -21.25 21.95
N SER A 112 14.21 -21.83 20.98
CA SER A 112 14.84 -21.05 19.92
C SER A 112 13.83 -20.50 18.93
N ILE A 113 14.15 -19.39 18.25
CA ILE A 113 13.29 -18.80 17.20
C ILE A 113 13.15 -19.80 16.05
N ASP A 114 11.91 -20.06 15.62
CA ASP A 114 11.60 -20.95 14.51
C ASP A 114 11.60 -20.22 13.16
N PHE A 115 12.79 -19.99 12.61
CA PHE A 115 12.95 -19.35 11.31
C PHE A 115 12.37 -20.19 10.16
N GLU A 116 12.32 -21.50 10.32
CA GLU A 116 11.80 -22.42 9.32
C GLU A 116 10.28 -22.25 9.16
N PHE A 117 9.57 -22.14 10.29
CA PHE A 117 8.16 -21.78 10.29
C PHE A 117 7.94 -20.39 9.66
N MET A 118 8.73 -19.37 10.02
CA MET A 118 8.59 -18.01 9.48
C MET A 118 8.74 -18.02 7.95
N THR A 119 9.77 -18.68 7.42
CA THR A 119 10.01 -18.79 5.98
C THR A 119 8.88 -19.53 5.27
N GLY A 120 8.43 -20.67 5.84
CA GLY A 120 7.33 -21.47 5.31
C GLY A 120 6.03 -20.65 5.25
N PHE A 121 5.69 -19.95 6.32
CA PHE A 121 4.50 -19.12 6.40
C PHE A 121 4.46 -18.02 5.33
N ILE A 122 5.57 -17.28 5.17
CA ILE A 122 5.65 -16.23 4.13
C ILE A 122 5.58 -16.85 2.74
N SER A 123 6.26 -17.99 2.51
CA SER A 123 6.19 -18.70 1.23
C SER A 123 4.77 -19.15 0.87
N GLU A 124 4.01 -19.62 1.83
CA GLU A 124 2.60 -20.01 1.61
C GLU A 124 1.73 -18.81 1.27
N LEU A 125 1.91 -17.68 1.98
CA LEU A 125 1.21 -16.43 1.66
C LEU A 125 1.52 -15.94 0.24
N GLU A 126 2.79 -15.95 -0.16
CA GLU A 126 3.21 -15.56 -1.51
C GLU A 126 2.59 -16.48 -2.57
N ALA A 127 2.66 -17.80 -2.37
CA ALA A 127 2.09 -18.78 -3.29
C ALA A 127 0.57 -18.61 -3.45
N ARG A 128 -0.13 -18.35 -2.34
CA ARG A 128 -1.56 -18.08 -2.36
C ARG A 128 -1.89 -16.80 -3.13
N GLN A 129 -1.17 -15.72 -2.90
CA GLN A 129 -1.36 -14.45 -3.62
C GLN A 129 -1.13 -14.60 -5.12
N ILE A 130 -0.07 -15.32 -5.52
CA ILE A 130 0.23 -15.63 -6.92
C ILE A 130 -0.93 -16.42 -7.54
N SER A 131 -1.39 -17.49 -6.86
CA SER A 131 -2.49 -18.32 -7.36
C SER A 131 -3.81 -17.53 -7.51
N GLU A 132 -4.13 -16.65 -6.55
CA GLU A 132 -5.31 -15.78 -6.63
C GLU A 132 -5.19 -14.79 -7.82
N LEU A 133 -4.01 -14.23 -8.06
CA LEU A 133 -3.74 -13.35 -9.20
C LEU A 133 -3.84 -14.10 -10.53
N GLU A 134 -3.25 -15.28 -10.64
CA GLU A 134 -3.34 -16.13 -11.83
C GLU A 134 -4.81 -16.47 -12.16
N ALA A 135 -5.59 -16.87 -11.16
CA ALA A 135 -7.01 -17.16 -11.32
C ALA A 135 -7.79 -15.90 -11.79
N TYR A 136 -7.45 -14.73 -11.25
CA TYR A 136 -8.03 -13.46 -11.69
C TYR A 136 -7.68 -13.16 -13.15
N LEU A 137 -6.42 -13.26 -13.54
CA LEU A 137 -5.95 -13.01 -14.91
C LEU A 137 -6.63 -13.95 -15.93
N VAL A 138 -6.76 -15.24 -15.58
CA VAL A 138 -7.49 -16.21 -16.44
C VAL A 138 -8.95 -15.83 -16.56
N THR A 139 -9.63 -15.51 -15.45
CA THR A 139 -11.06 -15.19 -15.42
C THR A 139 -11.39 -13.91 -16.19
N THR A 140 -10.48 -12.93 -16.16
CA THR A 140 -10.64 -11.64 -16.84
C THR A 140 -10.15 -11.65 -18.30
N GLY A 141 -9.55 -12.76 -18.77
CA GLY A 141 -8.95 -12.85 -20.11
C GLY A 141 -7.64 -12.09 -20.26
N LEU A 142 -7.03 -11.68 -19.14
CA LEU A 142 -5.76 -10.92 -19.11
C LEU A 142 -4.53 -11.82 -18.90
N SER A 143 -4.68 -13.13 -19.01
CA SER A 143 -3.58 -14.10 -18.85
C SER A 143 -2.61 -14.13 -20.03
N ASP A 144 -3.05 -13.68 -21.21
CA ASP A 144 -2.20 -13.56 -22.38
C ASP A 144 -1.42 -12.24 -22.33
N TYR A 145 -0.09 -12.34 -22.21
CA TYR A 145 0.84 -11.21 -22.19
C TYR A 145 1.56 -11.01 -23.53
N ILE A 146 1.25 -11.83 -24.52
CA ILE A 146 1.81 -11.70 -25.87
C ILE A 146 1.01 -10.63 -26.60
N LEU A 147 1.66 -9.51 -26.86
CA LEU A 147 1.04 -8.41 -27.58
C LEU A 147 0.81 -8.81 -29.05
N THR A 148 -0.34 -8.45 -29.56
CA THR A 148 -0.58 -8.49 -31.00
C THR A 148 0.27 -7.42 -31.70
N SER A 149 0.50 -7.57 -33.01
CA SER A 149 1.25 -6.58 -33.79
C SER A 149 0.60 -5.18 -33.77
N GLU A 150 -0.72 -5.10 -33.58
CA GLU A 150 -1.44 -3.84 -33.43
C GLU A 150 -1.16 -3.20 -32.07
N GLU A 151 -1.21 -3.96 -30.99
CA GLU A 151 -0.90 -3.49 -29.63
C GLU A 151 0.56 -3.04 -29.51
N GLU A 152 1.51 -3.79 -30.08
CA GLU A 152 2.92 -3.37 -30.13
C GLU A 152 3.07 -2.03 -30.86
N LYS A 153 2.40 -1.86 -32.00
CA LYS A 153 2.41 -0.60 -32.76
C LYS A 153 1.84 0.56 -31.96
N PHE A 154 0.72 0.38 -31.24
CA PHE A 154 0.15 1.42 -30.38
C PHE A 154 1.08 1.78 -29.23
N LEU A 155 1.73 0.80 -28.60
CA LEU A 155 2.70 1.05 -27.54
C LEU A 155 3.94 1.81 -28.08
N GLU A 156 4.36 1.50 -29.29
CA GLU A 156 5.48 2.21 -29.93
C GLU A 156 5.12 3.69 -30.20
N ILE A 157 3.93 3.95 -30.76
CA ILE A 157 3.41 5.32 -30.99
C ILE A 157 3.35 6.08 -29.64
N PHE A 158 2.86 5.44 -28.57
CA PHE A 158 2.80 6.04 -27.24
C PHE A 158 4.20 6.37 -26.70
N ARG A 159 5.15 5.42 -26.78
CA ARG A 159 6.54 5.61 -26.32
C ARG A 159 7.27 6.72 -27.08
N LYS A 160 6.97 6.88 -28.35
CA LYS A 160 7.53 7.93 -29.22
C LYS A 160 6.85 9.29 -29.02
N ASN A 161 5.80 9.35 -28.18
CA ASN A 161 4.98 10.55 -27.98
C ASN A 161 4.40 11.11 -29.30
N GLU A 162 4.03 10.22 -30.20
CA GLU A 162 3.46 10.55 -31.53
C GLU A 162 1.94 10.65 -31.49
N ILE A 163 1.31 10.55 -30.30
CA ILE A 163 -0.12 10.71 -30.11
C ILE A 163 -0.48 12.18 -30.09
N GLU A 164 -1.38 12.58 -30.97
CA GLU A 164 -1.96 13.92 -30.92
C GLU A 164 -2.97 14.03 -29.77
N TRP A 165 -2.67 14.90 -28.80
CA TRP A 165 -3.55 15.19 -27.67
C TRP A 165 -4.32 16.49 -27.93
N LYS A 166 -5.61 16.49 -27.59
CA LYS A 166 -6.47 17.68 -27.60
C LYS A 166 -7.14 17.83 -26.24
N GLU A 167 -7.30 19.07 -25.84
CA GLU A 167 -8.01 19.40 -24.61
C GLU A 167 -9.50 19.46 -24.83
N PHE A 168 -10.25 18.84 -23.93
CA PHE A 168 -11.71 18.88 -23.90
C PHE A 168 -12.16 19.29 -22.51
N LYS A 169 -13.24 20.06 -22.41
CA LYS A 169 -13.86 20.33 -21.11
C LYS A 169 -14.57 19.09 -20.62
N ILE A 170 -14.45 18.79 -19.33
CA ILE A 170 -15.13 17.64 -18.71
C ILE A 170 -16.63 17.71 -18.96
N ALA A 171 -17.23 18.90 -18.87
CA ALA A 171 -18.66 19.11 -19.09
C ALA A 171 -19.14 18.87 -20.54
N ASP A 172 -18.21 18.86 -21.51
CA ASP A 172 -18.53 18.55 -22.91
C ASP A 172 -18.57 17.02 -23.15
N LEU A 173 -17.95 16.25 -22.26
CA LEU A 173 -17.83 14.79 -22.34
C LEU A 173 -18.75 14.06 -21.36
N PHE A 174 -19.04 14.65 -20.21
CA PHE A 174 -19.77 14.02 -19.11
C PHE A 174 -20.87 14.95 -18.55
N GLU A 175 -21.96 14.34 -18.13
CA GLU A 175 -22.90 15.00 -17.23
C GLU A 175 -22.28 15.07 -15.83
N VAL A 176 -22.03 16.28 -15.32
CA VAL A 176 -21.43 16.46 -13.99
C VAL A 176 -22.49 16.99 -13.03
N LYS A 177 -22.72 16.26 -11.93
CA LYS A 177 -23.67 16.66 -10.90
C LYS A 177 -23.23 16.23 -9.51
N ASN A 178 -23.75 16.89 -8.50
CA ASN A 178 -23.60 16.46 -7.12
C ASN A 178 -24.50 15.26 -6.83
N THR A 179 -23.98 14.30 -6.07
CA THR A 179 -24.78 13.17 -5.56
C THR A 179 -25.77 13.62 -4.49
N GLY A 180 -26.82 12.84 -4.27
CA GLY A 180 -27.72 13.02 -3.12
C GLY A 180 -26.95 12.85 -1.80
N SER A 181 -27.08 13.83 -0.89
CA SER A 181 -26.38 13.77 0.40
C SER A 181 -27.16 12.91 1.38
N ILE A 182 -26.59 11.75 1.73
CA ILE A 182 -27.07 10.91 2.84
C ILE A 182 -25.98 10.94 3.92
N LEU A 183 -26.38 11.31 5.15
CA LEU A 183 -25.43 11.32 6.25
C LEU A 183 -25.24 9.90 6.80
N SER A 184 -24.01 9.54 7.12
CA SER A 184 -23.68 8.20 7.65
C SER A 184 -24.45 7.83 8.92
N ARG A 185 -24.89 8.81 9.71
CA ARG A 185 -25.72 8.59 10.90
C ARG A 185 -27.17 8.21 10.58
N ASP A 186 -27.61 8.46 9.34
CA ASP A 186 -29.00 8.25 8.93
C ASP A 186 -29.18 6.91 8.19
N ILE A 187 -28.14 6.10 8.10
CA ILE A 187 -28.15 4.79 7.46
C ILE A 187 -28.03 3.65 8.47
N VAL A 188 -28.59 2.51 8.10
CA VAL A 188 -28.35 1.23 8.80
C VAL A 188 -27.43 0.40 7.94
N LEU A 189 -26.23 0.10 8.45
CA LEU A 189 -25.23 -0.68 7.75
C LEU A 189 -25.73 -2.11 7.49
N ASN A 190 -25.37 -2.67 6.34
CA ASN A 190 -25.75 -4.02 5.92
C ASN A 190 -27.26 -4.30 5.91
N SER A 191 -28.09 -3.26 5.71
CA SER A 191 -29.53 -3.35 5.73
C SER A 191 -30.17 -3.66 4.36
N GLY A 192 -29.38 -3.67 3.28
CA GLY A 192 -29.91 -3.85 1.93
C GLY A 192 -28.89 -4.31 0.90
N LYS A 193 -29.20 -4.03 -0.36
CA LYS A 193 -28.37 -4.44 -1.52
C LYS A 193 -27.80 -3.27 -2.32
N ILE A 194 -28.14 -2.03 -1.97
CA ILE A 194 -27.68 -0.84 -2.68
C ILE A 194 -26.34 -0.40 -2.08
N PRO A 195 -25.28 -0.27 -2.87
CA PRO A 195 -24.01 0.18 -2.35
C PRO A 195 -24.10 1.63 -1.85
N TYR A 196 -23.66 1.87 -0.63
CA TYR A 196 -23.47 3.19 -0.06
C TYR A 196 -22.03 3.60 -0.22
N LEU A 197 -21.79 4.63 -1.03
CA LEU A 197 -20.47 5.14 -1.35
C LEU A 197 -20.04 6.20 -0.34
N SER A 198 -18.77 6.18 0.04
CA SER A 198 -18.11 7.18 0.85
C SER A 198 -16.80 7.61 0.21
N ALA A 199 -16.20 8.70 0.67
CA ALA A 199 -14.93 9.19 0.14
C ALA A 199 -13.75 8.31 0.63
N SER A 200 -13.74 7.04 0.25
CA SER A 200 -12.70 6.04 0.55
C SER A 200 -11.99 5.59 -0.72
N ARG A 201 -10.72 5.20 -0.59
CA ARG A 201 -9.93 4.57 -1.67
C ARG A 201 -10.11 3.06 -1.72
N GLU A 202 -10.70 2.48 -0.70
CA GLU A 202 -10.85 1.03 -0.57
C GLU A 202 -12.20 0.58 -1.13
N ASN A 203 -12.26 -0.68 -1.58
CA ASN A 203 -13.47 -1.35 -2.00
C ASN A 203 -14.33 -0.52 -3.00
N ASN A 204 -13.70 0.15 -3.96
CA ASN A 204 -14.38 1.04 -4.92
C ASN A 204 -15.32 2.06 -4.24
N ALA A 205 -14.87 2.67 -3.14
CA ALA A 205 -15.60 3.59 -2.28
C ALA A 205 -16.86 2.99 -1.59
N VAL A 206 -17.17 1.71 -1.74
CA VAL A 206 -18.31 1.05 -1.11
C VAL A 206 -18.02 0.81 0.36
N SER A 207 -18.66 1.57 1.24
CA SER A 207 -18.52 1.43 2.69
C SER A 207 -19.56 0.49 3.33
N SER A 208 -20.70 0.29 2.69
CA SER A 208 -21.73 -0.66 3.14
C SER A 208 -22.76 -0.91 2.03
N TYR A 209 -23.63 -1.90 2.26
CA TYR A 209 -24.84 -2.10 1.46
C TYR A 209 -26.06 -1.74 2.32
N ILE A 210 -26.95 -0.88 1.79
CA ILE A 210 -28.06 -0.32 2.55
C ILE A 210 -29.39 -0.49 1.82
N SER A 211 -30.48 -0.39 2.61
CA SER A 211 -31.83 -0.12 2.14
C SER A 211 -32.17 1.32 2.51
N TYR A 212 -32.50 2.14 1.52
CA TYR A 212 -32.78 3.55 1.72
C TYR A 212 -33.85 4.06 0.72
N ASP A 213 -34.32 5.28 0.90
CA ASP A 213 -35.32 5.90 0.03
C ASP A 213 -34.76 6.07 -1.40
N LEU A 214 -35.45 5.50 -2.38
CA LEU A 214 -35.05 5.46 -3.79
C LEU A 214 -34.84 6.83 -4.44
N LYS A 215 -35.42 7.90 -3.85
CA LYS A 215 -35.18 9.28 -4.35
C LYS A 215 -33.72 9.72 -4.23
N TYR A 216 -32.90 9.04 -3.38
CA TYR A 216 -31.49 9.28 -3.23
C TYR A 216 -30.61 8.34 -4.08
N LEU A 217 -31.25 7.47 -4.87
CA LEU A 217 -30.53 6.52 -5.71
C LEU A 217 -29.98 7.23 -6.94
N ASP A 218 -28.66 7.26 -7.06
CA ASP A 218 -27.96 7.70 -8.27
C ASP A 218 -27.85 6.56 -9.29
N LYS A 219 -27.72 6.90 -10.57
CA LYS A 219 -27.48 5.93 -11.63
C LYS A 219 -26.05 5.40 -11.52
N GLY A 220 -25.88 4.10 -11.70
CA GLY A 220 -24.57 3.48 -11.84
C GLY A 220 -23.89 3.77 -13.20
N ASN A 221 -22.74 3.16 -13.41
CA ASN A 221 -21.90 3.39 -14.58
C ASN A 221 -21.46 4.86 -14.70
N CYS A 222 -20.91 5.37 -13.60
CA CYS A 222 -20.41 6.74 -13.47
C CYS A 222 -19.07 6.76 -12.71
N VAL A 223 -18.31 7.82 -12.88
CA VAL A 223 -17.12 8.09 -12.08
C VAL A 223 -17.53 8.88 -10.84
N PHE A 224 -17.20 8.36 -9.67
CA PHE A 224 -17.43 9.02 -8.38
C PHE A 224 -16.17 9.77 -7.94
N ILE A 225 -16.33 11.05 -7.56
CA ILE A 225 -15.23 11.90 -7.09
C ILE A 225 -15.57 12.42 -5.70
N GLY A 226 -14.76 12.06 -4.71
CA GLY A 226 -14.89 12.53 -3.34
C GLY A 226 -14.51 14.01 -3.20
N GLY A 227 -15.48 14.90 -2.94
CA GLY A 227 -15.30 16.34 -2.97
C GLY A 227 -14.30 16.93 -1.97
N LYS A 228 -13.95 16.21 -0.90
CA LYS A 228 -12.94 16.65 0.10
C LYS A 228 -11.65 15.86 0.04
N THR A 229 -11.70 14.65 -0.43
CA THR A 229 -10.55 13.72 -0.46
C THR A 229 -9.94 13.57 -1.84
N PHE A 230 -10.61 14.08 -2.87
CA PHE A 230 -10.24 13.91 -4.28
C PHE A 230 -10.02 12.44 -4.69
N VAL A 231 -10.65 11.52 -3.97
CA VAL A 231 -10.68 10.11 -4.35
C VAL A 231 -11.55 9.95 -5.58
N VAL A 232 -11.04 9.27 -6.59
CA VAL A 232 -11.74 8.90 -7.83
C VAL A 232 -11.92 7.39 -7.83
N THR A 233 -13.15 6.92 -8.04
CA THR A 233 -13.53 5.51 -8.11
C THR A 233 -14.63 5.29 -9.15
#